data_f5fd3bb19e982b3df6c0983bc2d648b2
#
_entry.id   f5fd3bb19e982b3df6c0983bc2d648b2
#
_cell.length_a   1.000
_cell.length_b   1.000
_cell.length_c   1.000
_cell.angle_alpha   90.00
_cell.angle_beta   90.00
_cell.angle_gamma   90.00
#
_symmetry.space_group_name_H-M   'P 1'
#
loop_
_entity.id
_entity.type
_entity.pdbx_description
1 polymer ?
#
loop_
_entity_poly.entity_id
_entity_poly.type
_entity_poly.pdbx_seq_one_letter_code
_entity_poly.pdbx_strand_id
1 'polypeptide(L)'
;RELAVDEFGEREKWTTDLDLLHDFDGQLLELRIDESRPGIVGVPTLDVVPSFIDGTGMGLGRHPFGQDDIGHDYFAMVMRGAQRSLYVASVIGLLGGTIGIIVGAISGYFRGWVDSVLMRFTDFIITIPTIIIGSVVGYHFGNLGVGFLAFYLGLFAWTGLSRLVRGEFLKLRELEFVDAARVAGASDRRIIFKHILPNAVGVIIVSITLLMSGAILLETAL
;
A
#
# COMPACT_ATOMS: atom_id res chain seq x y z
N ARG A 1 -41.51 11.38 -7.12
CA ARG A 1 -40.81 11.43 -8.42
C ARG A 1 -41.30 10.34 -9.30
N GLU A 2 -42.06 10.64 -10.32
CA GLU A 2 -42.42 9.68 -11.37
C GLU A 2 -41.36 9.74 -12.46
N LEU A 3 -40.81 8.60 -12.77
CA LEU A 3 -39.91 8.39 -13.87
C LEU A 3 -40.73 7.65 -14.94
N ALA A 4 -41.29 8.38 -15.85
CA ALA A 4 -41.91 7.78 -17.03
C ALA A 4 -40.82 7.67 -18.12
N VAL A 5 -40.60 6.46 -18.57
CA VAL A 5 -39.75 6.17 -19.72
C VAL A 5 -40.66 5.59 -20.78
N ASP A 6 -40.63 6.13 -21.98
CA ASP A 6 -41.44 5.65 -23.09
C ASP A 6 -40.97 4.27 -23.59
N GLU A 7 -41.70 3.66 -24.49
CA GLU A 7 -41.39 2.35 -25.11
C GLU A 7 -40.03 2.31 -25.83
N PHE A 8 -39.43 3.47 -26.14
CA PHE A 8 -38.14 3.61 -26.80
C PHE A 8 -37.00 3.95 -25.84
N GLY A 9 -37.27 4.02 -24.53
CA GLY A 9 -36.24 4.32 -23.53
C GLY A 9 -35.94 5.81 -23.38
N GLU A 10 -36.72 6.69 -23.99
CA GLU A 10 -36.59 8.12 -23.83
C GLU A 10 -37.25 8.60 -22.50
N ARG A 11 -36.58 9.52 -21.82
CA ARG A 11 -37.10 10.10 -20.58
C ARG A 11 -38.15 11.14 -20.91
N GLU A 12 -39.40 10.81 -20.70
CA GLU A 12 -40.51 11.74 -20.95
C GLU A 12 -40.47 12.96 -20.02
N LYS A 13 -40.25 12.78 -18.74
CA LYS A 13 -40.19 13.90 -17.79
C LYS A 13 -39.62 13.52 -16.43
N TRP A 14 -38.67 14.27 -15.95
CA TRP A 14 -38.30 14.28 -14.55
C TRP A 14 -39.06 15.40 -13.83
N THR A 15 -40.10 15.10 -13.11
CA THR A 15 -40.70 16.04 -12.17
C THR A 15 -40.01 15.89 -10.83
N THR A 16 -39.33 16.93 -10.42
CA THR A 16 -38.86 17.09 -9.06
C THR A 16 -39.99 17.80 -8.31
N ASP A 17 -40.82 17.05 -7.63
CA ASP A 17 -41.74 17.65 -6.66
C ASP A 17 -41.03 17.61 -5.31
N LEU A 18 -40.56 18.78 -4.85
CA LEU A 18 -39.90 18.91 -3.56
C LEU A 18 -40.83 18.57 -2.39
N ASP A 19 -42.12 18.71 -2.58
CA ASP A 19 -43.13 18.41 -1.56
C ASP A 19 -43.25 16.90 -1.36
N LEU A 20 -43.09 16.09 -2.41
CA LEU A 20 -43.01 14.61 -2.31
C LEU A 20 -41.80 14.12 -1.52
N LEU A 21 -40.71 14.86 -1.47
CA LEU A 21 -39.53 14.51 -0.69
C LEU A 21 -39.76 14.72 0.82
N HIS A 22 -40.64 15.65 1.20
CA HIS A 22 -41.02 15.90 2.60
C HIS A 22 -41.90 14.76 3.18
N ASP A 23 -42.73 14.12 2.35
CA ASP A 23 -43.56 13.01 2.79
C ASP A 23 -42.77 11.74 3.09
N PHE A 24 -41.50 11.65 2.67
CA PHE A 24 -40.63 10.51 2.91
C PHE A 24 -39.57 10.76 4.00
N ASP A 25 -39.74 11.83 4.78
CA ASP A 25 -38.83 12.13 5.89
C ASP A 25 -38.77 10.95 6.88
N GLY A 26 -37.60 10.33 6.96
CA GLY A 26 -37.38 9.14 7.79
C GLY A 26 -37.81 7.80 7.19
N GLN A 27 -38.28 7.73 5.95
CA GLN A 27 -38.61 6.47 5.28
C GLN A 27 -37.55 6.07 4.24
N LEU A 28 -37.37 4.76 4.12
CA LEU A 28 -36.48 4.18 3.11
C LEU A 28 -37.09 4.36 1.72
N LEU A 29 -36.49 5.19 0.88
CA LEU A 29 -36.91 5.36 -0.50
C LEU A 29 -36.22 4.26 -1.32
N GLU A 30 -36.96 3.17 -1.58
CA GLU A 30 -36.53 2.12 -2.49
C GLU A 30 -37.01 2.45 -3.90
N LEU A 31 -36.13 2.88 -4.77
CA LEU A 31 -36.41 3.02 -6.20
C LEU A 31 -36.26 1.65 -6.85
N ARG A 32 -37.39 0.94 -7.05
CA ARG A 32 -37.40 -0.26 -7.88
C ARG A 32 -37.67 0.11 -9.33
N ILE A 33 -36.79 -0.35 -10.20
CA ILE A 33 -37.06 -0.33 -11.63
C ILE A 33 -37.84 -1.59 -11.96
N ASP A 34 -38.97 -1.40 -12.63
CA ASP A 34 -39.77 -2.50 -13.11
C ASP A 34 -39.05 -3.26 -14.23
N GLU A 35 -38.47 -4.41 -13.88
CA GLU A 35 -37.76 -5.28 -14.83
C GLU A 35 -38.70 -5.94 -15.87
N SER A 36 -40.01 -5.75 -15.76
CA SER A 36 -40.97 -6.32 -16.69
C SER A 36 -41.03 -5.58 -18.03
N ARG A 37 -40.41 -4.42 -18.14
CA ARG A 37 -40.36 -3.65 -19.39
C ARG A 37 -39.14 -4.05 -20.23
N PRO A 38 -39.32 -4.58 -21.46
CA PRO A 38 -38.21 -4.93 -22.33
C PRO A 38 -37.46 -3.68 -22.73
N GLY A 39 -36.17 -3.60 -22.43
CA GLY A 39 -35.25 -2.53 -22.83
C GLY A 39 -34.52 -1.82 -21.69
N ILE A 40 -34.86 -2.06 -20.43
CA ILE A 40 -34.13 -1.48 -19.28
C ILE A 40 -33.08 -2.46 -18.81
N VAL A 41 -31.84 -2.23 -19.19
CA VAL A 41 -30.68 -2.99 -18.71
C VAL A 41 -30.22 -2.34 -17.39
N GLY A 42 -30.38 -3.08 -16.30
CA GLY A 42 -29.79 -2.92 -14.98
C GLY A 42 -29.36 -1.51 -14.57
N VAL A 43 -30.26 -0.75 -13.95
CA VAL A 43 -29.88 0.46 -13.22
C VAL A 43 -29.68 0.04 -11.75
N PRO A 44 -28.55 0.42 -11.13
CA PRO A 44 -28.34 0.10 -9.72
C PRO A 44 -29.45 0.71 -8.84
N THR A 45 -29.99 -0.07 -7.92
CA THR A 45 -30.89 0.40 -6.88
C THR A 45 -30.17 1.45 -6.03
N LEU A 46 -30.71 2.66 -5.99
CA LEU A 46 -30.21 3.72 -5.14
C LEU A 46 -30.84 3.54 -3.74
N ASP A 47 -30.13 2.90 -2.83
CA ASP A 47 -30.54 2.83 -1.43
C ASP A 47 -30.22 4.17 -0.76
N VAL A 48 -31.20 5.06 -0.66
CA VAL A 48 -31.06 6.30 0.12
C VAL A 48 -31.28 5.95 1.58
N VAL A 49 -30.22 5.96 2.36
CA VAL A 49 -30.30 5.71 3.81
C VAL A 49 -30.85 6.95 4.51
N PRO A 50 -31.96 6.84 5.26
CA PRO A 50 -32.61 7.97 5.94
C PRO A 50 -31.71 8.78 6.86
N SER A 51 -30.70 8.15 7.46
CA SER A 51 -29.70 8.79 8.33
C SER A 51 -28.91 9.92 7.67
N PHE A 52 -28.94 10.02 6.35
CA PHE A 52 -28.28 11.11 5.60
C PHE A 52 -29.19 12.34 5.44
N ILE A 53 -30.50 12.17 5.61
CA ILE A 53 -31.49 13.23 5.35
C ILE A 53 -31.87 13.96 6.64
N ASP A 54 -31.95 13.28 7.78
CA ASP A 54 -32.42 13.86 9.04
C ASP A 54 -31.31 14.34 10.00
N GLY A 55 -30.05 14.07 9.68
CA GLY A 55 -28.90 14.52 10.49
C GLY A 55 -28.84 13.95 11.92
N THR A 56 -29.76 13.11 12.31
CA THR A 56 -29.87 12.56 13.67
C THR A 56 -29.27 11.18 13.82
N GLY A 57 -28.90 10.53 12.71
CA GLY A 57 -28.52 9.14 12.70
C GLY A 57 -27.03 8.89 12.66
N MET A 58 -26.38 8.83 13.81
CA MET A 58 -25.19 7.95 13.92
C MET A 58 -25.62 6.47 13.98
N GLY A 59 -26.67 6.10 13.26
CA GLY A 59 -26.97 4.71 12.98
C GLY A 59 -25.89 4.18 12.03
N LEU A 60 -25.13 3.19 12.45
CA LEU A 60 -24.26 2.40 11.58
C LEU A 60 -25.15 1.66 10.57
N GLY A 61 -25.62 2.38 9.55
CA GLY A 61 -26.31 1.82 8.41
C GLY A 61 -25.40 0.88 7.62
N ARG A 62 -25.93 0.27 6.56
CA ARG A 62 -25.13 -0.59 5.66
C ARG A 62 -23.86 0.10 5.13
N HIS A 63 -23.82 1.42 5.07
CA HIS A 63 -22.75 2.24 4.53
C HIS A 63 -22.38 3.38 5.49
N PRO A 64 -21.60 3.12 6.55
CA PRO A 64 -21.34 4.08 7.63
C PRO A 64 -20.61 5.36 7.16
N PHE A 65 -19.93 5.33 6.00
CA PHE A 65 -19.25 6.49 5.42
C PHE A 65 -19.87 6.96 4.09
N GLY A 66 -21.07 6.47 3.77
CA GLY A 66 -21.75 6.79 2.52
C GLY A 66 -21.26 5.96 1.32
N GLN A 67 -21.77 6.35 0.16
CA GLN A 67 -21.46 5.74 -1.13
C GLN A 67 -20.92 6.81 -2.09
N ASP A 68 -20.15 6.36 -3.10
CA ASP A 68 -19.75 7.22 -4.22
C ASP A 68 -20.94 7.43 -5.19
N ASP A 69 -20.70 8.24 -6.23
CA ASP A 69 -21.66 8.55 -7.29
C ASP A 69 -22.09 7.33 -8.12
N ILE A 70 -21.38 6.21 -8.00
CA ILE A 70 -21.66 4.93 -8.68
C ILE A 70 -22.23 3.88 -7.72
N GLY A 71 -22.44 4.24 -6.44
CA GLY A 71 -23.04 3.36 -5.43
C GLY A 71 -22.07 2.43 -4.70
N HIS A 72 -20.76 2.65 -4.80
CA HIS A 72 -19.77 1.87 -4.04
C HIS A 72 -19.66 2.38 -2.60
N ASP A 73 -19.57 1.46 -1.66
CA ASP A 73 -19.36 1.77 -0.24
C ASP A 73 -17.95 2.31 0.01
N TYR A 74 -17.85 3.56 0.47
CA TYR A 74 -16.56 4.19 0.79
C TYR A 74 -15.77 3.42 1.84
N PHE A 75 -16.42 2.87 2.86
CA PHE A 75 -15.72 2.09 3.88
C PHE A 75 -15.08 0.83 3.29
N ALA A 76 -15.83 0.11 2.47
CA ALA A 76 -15.33 -1.09 1.80
C ALA A 76 -14.16 -0.76 0.85
N MET A 77 -14.25 0.37 0.13
CA MET A 77 -13.16 0.83 -0.74
C MET A 77 -11.90 1.17 0.04
N VAL A 78 -12.02 1.94 1.13
CA VAL A 78 -10.88 2.31 1.99
C VAL A 78 -10.25 1.08 2.60
N MET A 79 -11.05 0.14 3.11
CA MET A 79 -10.53 -1.10 3.70
C MET A 79 -9.80 -1.98 2.68
N ARG A 80 -10.33 -2.09 1.45
CA ARG A 80 -9.65 -2.81 0.36
C ARG A 80 -8.37 -2.11 -0.07
N GLY A 81 -8.38 -0.78 -0.16
CA GLY A 81 -7.19 0.02 -0.44
C GLY A 81 -6.12 -0.20 0.63
N ALA A 82 -6.48 -0.07 1.90
CA ALA A 82 -5.57 -0.29 3.03
C ALA A 82 -4.95 -1.71 3.02
N GLN A 83 -5.75 -2.74 2.74
CA GLN A 83 -5.24 -4.11 2.63
C GLN A 83 -4.21 -4.26 1.51
N ARG A 84 -4.45 -3.63 0.34
CA ARG A 84 -3.52 -3.67 -0.79
C ARG A 84 -2.23 -2.93 -0.46
N SER A 85 -2.31 -1.72 0.08
CA SER A 85 -1.13 -0.94 0.46
C SER A 85 -0.31 -1.61 1.55
N LEU A 86 -0.96 -2.23 2.56
CA LEU A 86 -0.27 -3.03 3.58
C LEU A 86 0.41 -4.27 2.99
N TYR A 87 -0.23 -4.94 2.04
CA TYR A 87 0.38 -6.06 1.32
C TYR A 87 1.64 -5.63 0.54
N VAL A 88 1.53 -4.55 -0.25
CA VAL A 88 2.66 -3.99 -1.01
C VAL A 88 3.79 -3.58 -0.07
N ALA A 89 3.49 -2.81 0.98
CA ALA A 89 4.48 -2.38 1.96
C ALA A 89 5.16 -3.58 2.65
N SER A 90 4.41 -4.63 2.97
CA SER A 90 4.97 -5.84 3.59
C SER A 90 5.91 -6.59 2.65
N VAL A 91 5.54 -6.76 1.37
CA VAL A 91 6.39 -7.40 0.37
C VAL A 91 7.68 -6.61 0.16
N ILE A 92 7.58 -5.28 0.00
CA ILE A 92 8.74 -4.39 -0.17
C ILE A 92 9.60 -4.41 1.09
N GLY A 93 9.00 -4.32 2.28
CA GLY A 93 9.69 -4.37 3.56
C GLY A 93 10.45 -5.68 3.78
N LEU A 94 9.85 -6.82 3.44
CA LEU A 94 10.49 -8.13 3.55
C LEU A 94 11.61 -8.31 2.54
N LEU A 95 11.36 -8.06 1.27
CA LEU A 95 12.38 -8.23 0.22
C LEU A 95 13.48 -7.19 0.34
N GLY A 96 13.13 -5.91 0.32
CA GLY A 96 14.08 -4.81 0.43
C GLY A 96 14.81 -4.83 1.77
N GLY A 97 14.09 -5.14 2.86
CA GLY A 97 14.66 -5.32 4.19
C GLY A 97 15.70 -6.42 4.23
N THR A 98 15.35 -7.62 3.77
CA THR A 98 16.26 -8.77 3.79
C THR A 98 17.51 -8.52 2.94
N ILE A 99 17.34 -8.06 1.71
CA ILE A 99 18.48 -7.77 0.82
C ILE A 99 19.36 -6.65 1.42
N GLY A 100 18.73 -5.57 1.89
CA GLY A 100 19.44 -4.42 2.47
C GLY A 100 20.23 -4.79 3.73
N ILE A 101 19.69 -5.62 4.61
CA ILE A 101 20.38 -6.14 5.80
C ILE A 101 21.59 -6.99 5.38
N ILE A 102 21.40 -7.93 4.45
CA ILE A 102 22.48 -8.84 4.02
C ILE A 102 23.62 -8.05 3.37
N VAL A 103 23.29 -7.21 2.39
CA VAL A 103 24.29 -6.40 1.67
C VAL A 103 24.99 -5.43 2.61
N GLY A 104 24.25 -4.71 3.46
CA GLY A 104 24.79 -3.76 4.42
C GLY A 104 25.65 -4.43 5.48
N ALA A 105 25.21 -5.57 6.04
CA ALA A 105 25.98 -6.31 7.04
C ALA A 105 27.31 -6.84 6.47
N ILE A 106 27.28 -7.46 5.29
CA ILE A 106 28.47 -7.99 4.64
C ILE A 106 29.44 -6.86 4.31
N SER A 107 28.96 -5.80 3.70
CA SER A 107 29.75 -4.63 3.33
C SER A 107 30.38 -3.96 4.58
N GLY A 108 29.59 -3.68 5.61
CA GLY A 108 30.04 -3.04 6.86
C GLY A 108 31.01 -3.92 7.67
N TYR A 109 30.81 -5.25 7.66
CA TYR A 109 31.66 -6.15 8.42
C TYR A 109 33.00 -6.43 7.74
N PHE A 110 33.02 -6.84 6.46
CA PHE A 110 34.23 -7.28 5.78
C PHE A 110 35.12 -6.12 5.31
N ARG A 111 34.52 -4.95 4.98
CA ARG A 111 35.26 -3.78 4.48
C ARG A 111 36.09 -4.05 3.20
N GLY A 112 36.98 -3.16 2.90
CA GLY A 112 37.95 -3.31 1.82
C GLY A 112 37.35 -3.47 0.44
N TRP A 113 37.78 -4.43 -0.33
CA TRP A 113 37.29 -4.66 -1.69
C TRP A 113 35.83 -5.15 -1.72
N VAL A 114 35.39 -5.97 -0.73
CA VAL A 114 34.01 -6.45 -0.62
C VAL A 114 33.05 -5.28 -0.48
N ASP A 115 33.38 -4.36 0.43
CA ASP A 115 32.62 -3.13 0.61
C ASP A 115 32.60 -2.28 -0.67
N SER A 116 33.76 -2.09 -1.29
CA SER A 116 33.87 -1.28 -2.51
C SER A 116 33.02 -1.84 -3.65
N VAL A 117 33.02 -3.16 -3.85
CA VAL A 117 32.25 -3.80 -4.92
C VAL A 117 30.74 -3.72 -4.62
N LEU A 118 30.31 -4.05 -3.39
CA LEU A 118 28.90 -4.02 -3.03
C LEU A 118 28.35 -2.59 -3.08
N MET A 119 29.09 -1.60 -2.60
CA MET A 119 28.63 -0.21 -2.65
C MET A 119 28.61 0.35 -4.07
N ARG A 120 29.58 -0.01 -4.94
CA ARG A 120 29.52 0.35 -6.37
C ARG A 120 28.30 -0.25 -7.06
N PHE A 121 27.97 -1.50 -6.75
CA PHE A 121 26.76 -2.12 -7.27
C PHE A 121 25.50 -1.42 -6.75
N THR A 122 25.47 -1.07 -5.46
CA THR A 122 24.39 -0.29 -4.85
C THR A 122 24.24 1.08 -5.52
N ASP A 123 25.38 1.76 -5.77
CA ASP A 123 25.41 3.06 -6.45
C ASP A 123 24.86 2.96 -7.88
N PHE A 124 25.23 1.91 -8.59
CA PHE A 124 24.71 1.64 -9.94
C PHE A 124 23.19 1.48 -9.93
N ILE A 125 22.65 0.70 -8.99
CA ILE A 125 21.19 0.50 -8.86
C ILE A 125 20.45 1.81 -8.54
N ILE A 126 21.03 2.68 -7.70
CA ILE A 126 20.41 3.97 -7.34
C ILE A 126 20.33 4.93 -8.53
N THR A 127 21.24 4.82 -9.51
CA THR A 127 21.17 5.68 -10.72
C THR A 127 19.96 5.36 -11.59
N ILE A 128 19.33 4.21 -11.39
CA ILE A 128 18.16 3.79 -12.13
C ILE A 128 16.93 4.56 -11.60
N PRO A 129 16.24 5.35 -12.42
CA PRO A 129 15.06 6.10 -11.97
C PRO A 129 13.87 5.15 -11.75
N THR A 130 13.76 4.62 -10.55
CA THR A 130 12.83 3.55 -10.17
C THR A 130 11.37 3.90 -10.49
N ILE A 131 10.97 5.17 -10.33
CA ILE A 131 9.60 5.63 -10.65
C ILE A 131 9.33 5.48 -12.16
N ILE A 132 10.26 5.91 -13.02
CA ILE A 132 10.07 5.84 -14.48
C ILE A 132 9.97 4.39 -14.92
N ILE A 133 10.88 3.53 -14.46
CA ILE A 133 10.84 2.12 -14.82
C ILE A 133 9.64 1.44 -14.18
N GLY A 134 9.28 1.80 -12.94
CA GLY A 134 8.06 1.31 -12.27
C GLY A 134 6.79 1.61 -13.06
N SER A 135 6.67 2.83 -13.60
CA SER A 135 5.53 3.21 -14.46
C SER A 135 5.48 2.39 -15.76
N VAL A 136 6.62 2.18 -16.40
CA VAL A 136 6.71 1.34 -17.62
C VAL A 136 6.38 -0.12 -17.31
N VAL A 137 6.90 -0.65 -16.21
CA VAL A 137 6.61 -2.01 -15.74
C VAL A 137 5.14 -2.15 -15.38
N GLY A 138 4.56 -1.18 -14.67
CA GLY A 138 3.14 -1.15 -14.33
C GLY A 138 2.25 -1.13 -15.58
N TYR A 139 2.60 -0.35 -16.58
CA TYR A 139 1.88 -0.28 -17.85
C TYR A 139 1.93 -1.60 -18.65
N HIS A 140 3.11 -2.20 -18.80
CA HIS A 140 3.27 -3.43 -19.60
C HIS A 140 2.84 -4.71 -18.87
N PHE A 141 3.04 -4.77 -17.56
CA PHE A 141 2.84 -5.96 -16.73
C PHE A 141 1.74 -5.79 -15.69
N GLY A 142 0.91 -4.75 -15.81
CA GLY A 142 -0.22 -4.52 -14.90
C GLY A 142 -1.18 -5.70 -14.79
N ASN A 143 -1.27 -6.53 -15.83
CA ASN A 143 -2.05 -7.78 -15.84
C ASN A 143 -1.54 -8.82 -14.82
N LEU A 144 -0.29 -8.73 -14.37
CA LEU A 144 0.28 -9.62 -13.36
C LEU A 144 -0.10 -9.22 -11.92
N GLY A 145 -0.81 -8.11 -11.79
CA GLY A 145 -1.37 -7.64 -10.54
C GLY A 145 -0.39 -6.93 -9.60
N VAL A 146 -0.93 -6.43 -8.50
CA VAL A 146 -0.23 -5.61 -7.49
C VAL A 146 0.97 -6.34 -6.86
N GLY A 147 0.91 -7.66 -6.76
CA GLY A 147 2.01 -8.47 -6.22
C GLY A 147 3.30 -8.41 -7.04
N PHE A 148 3.17 -8.36 -8.37
CA PHE A 148 4.33 -8.21 -9.25
C PHE A 148 4.98 -6.83 -9.11
N LEU A 149 4.17 -5.78 -9.02
CA LEU A 149 4.66 -4.42 -8.79
C LEU A 149 5.39 -4.32 -7.43
N ALA A 150 4.80 -4.90 -6.38
CA ALA A 150 5.42 -4.95 -5.06
C ALA A 150 6.76 -5.68 -5.06
N PHE A 151 6.85 -6.82 -5.76
CA PHE A 151 8.09 -7.57 -5.92
C PHE A 151 9.15 -6.73 -6.65
N TYR A 152 8.79 -6.11 -7.77
CA TYR A 152 9.68 -5.25 -8.53
C TYR A 152 10.20 -4.09 -7.67
N LEU A 153 9.31 -3.35 -7.00
CA LEU A 153 9.70 -2.24 -6.14
C LEU A 153 10.60 -2.70 -4.99
N GLY A 154 10.30 -3.84 -4.38
CA GLY A 154 11.12 -4.43 -3.31
C GLY A 154 12.54 -4.78 -3.76
N LEU A 155 12.69 -5.18 -5.03
CA LEU A 155 14.01 -5.50 -5.62
C LEU A 155 14.93 -4.27 -5.76
N PHE A 156 14.40 -3.06 -5.74
CA PHE A 156 15.17 -1.81 -5.82
C PHE A 156 15.23 -1.04 -4.49
N ALA A 157 14.26 -1.25 -3.61
CA ALA A 157 14.11 -0.50 -2.37
C ALA A 157 15.22 -0.75 -1.32
N TRP A 158 15.97 -1.86 -1.43
CA TRP A 158 17.01 -2.26 -0.47
C TRP A 158 18.23 -1.34 -0.43
N THR A 159 18.47 -0.54 -1.46
CA THR A 159 19.70 0.21 -1.65
C THR A 159 19.93 1.26 -0.55
N GLY A 160 18.90 2.01 -0.17
CA GLY A 160 18.97 2.98 0.92
C GLY A 160 19.22 2.30 2.28
N LEU A 161 18.48 1.21 2.54
CA LEU A 161 18.62 0.44 3.76
C LEU A 161 20.01 -0.18 3.89
N SER A 162 20.58 -0.71 2.81
CA SER A 162 21.93 -1.31 2.84
C SER A 162 23.02 -0.32 3.28
N ARG A 163 22.91 0.94 2.90
CA ARG A 163 23.84 1.99 3.33
C ARG A 163 23.70 2.32 4.82
N LEU A 164 22.47 2.36 5.33
CA LEU A 164 22.22 2.58 6.77
C LEU A 164 22.75 1.42 7.62
N VAL A 165 22.43 0.19 7.22
CA VAL A 165 22.89 -1.03 7.91
C VAL A 165 24.42 -1.12 7.84
N ARG A 166 25.02 -0.81 6.69
CA ARG A 166 26.48 -0.73 6.56
C ARG A 166 27.09 0.25 7.57
N GLY A 167 26.53 1.46 7.67
CA GLY A 167 27.00 2.47 8.62
C GLY A 167 26.96 1.98 10.06
N GLU A 168 25.88 1.34 10.46
CA GLU A 168 25.72 0.79 11.81
C GLU A 168 26.68 -0.39 12.06
N PHE A 169 26.87 -1.27 11.07
CA PHE A 169 27.83 -2.37 11.20
C PHE A 169 29.28 -1.86 11.28
N LEU A 170 29.65 -0.82 10.53
CA LEU A 170 30.96 -0.19 10.63
C LEU A 170 31.21 0.37 12.04
N LYS A 171 30.21 0.97 12.67
CA LYS A 171 30.26 1.50 14.02
C LYS A 171 30.37 0.39 15.07
N LEU A 172 29.43 -0.57 15.03
CA LEU A 172 29.35 -1.64 16.04
C LEU A 172 30.55 -2.58 16.01
N ARG A 173 31.13 -2.79 14.84
CA ARG A 173 32.29 -3.65 14.65
C ARG A 173 33.53 -3.18 15.41
N GLU A 174 33.68 -1.88 15.66
CA GLU A 174 34.81 -1.26 16.36
C GLU A 174 34.64 -1.27 17.89
N LEU A 175 33.55 -1.83 18.41
CA LEU A 175 33.28 -1.85 19.83
C LEU A 175 33.98 -3.02 20.54
N GLU A 176 34.39 -2.82 21.79
CA GLU A 176 35.15 -3.75 22.61
C GLU A 176 34.54 -5.16 22.71
N PHE A 177 33.20 -5.27 22.71
CA PHE A 177 32.53 -6.58 22.79
C PHE A 177 32.80 -7.44 21.54
N VAL A 178 33.00 -6.82 20.39
CA VAL A 178 33.35 -7.54 19.14
C VAL A 178 34.79 -8.03 19.21
N ASP A 179 35.71 -7.21 19.72
CA ASP A 179 37.11 -7.59 19.88
C ASP A 179 37.23 -8.69 20.94
N ALA A 180 36.52 -8.59 22.02
CA ALA A 180 36.47 -9.67 23.03
C ALA A 180 35.95 -11.00 22.43
N ALA A 181 34.93 -10.94 21.56
CA ALA A 181 34.43 -12.13 20.86
C ALA A 181 35.48 -12.74 19.89
N ARG A 182 36.28 -11.89 19.20
CA ARG A 182 37.39 -12.35 18.35
C ARG A 182 38.49 -13.03 19.15
N VAL A 183 38.90 -12.43 20.25
CA VAL A 183 39.89 -13.01 21.14
C VAL A 183 39.43 -14.35 21.71
N ALA A 184 38.14 -14.47 21.99
CA ALA A 184 37.49 -15.72 22.42
C ALA A 184 37.35 -16.76 21.29
N GLY A 185 37.85 -16.49 20.08
CA GLY A 185 37.83 -17.44 18.94
C GLY A 185 36.49 -17.56 18.23
N ALA A 186 35.59 -16.56 18.33
CA ALA A 186 34.32 -16.57 17.61
C ALA A 186 34.56 -16.41 16.11
N SER A 187 33.89 -17.23 15.31
CA SER A 187 33.91 -17.09 13.84
C SER A 187 33.18 -15.81 13.40
N ASP A 188 33.52 -15.28 12.22
CA ASP A 188 32.90 -14.09 11.64
C ASP A 188 31.37 -14.20 11.57
N ARG A 189 30.87 -15.35 11.14
CA ARG A 189 29.43 -15.62 11.11
C ARG A 189 28.79 -15.48 12.50
N ARG A 190 29.45 -15.99 13.54
CA ARG A 190 28.98 -15.89 14.91
C ARG A 190 29.00 -14.43 15.40
N ILE A 191 30.02 -13.68 15.05
CA ILE A 191 30.14 -12.26 15.38
C ILE A 191 29.01 -11.46 14.72
N ILE A 192 28.80 -11.65 13.41
CA ILE A 192 27.74 -10.96 12.69
C ILE A 192 26.37 -11.24 13.28
N PHE A 193 25.97 -12.52 13.37
CA PHE A 193 24.59 -12.89 13.71
C PHE A 193 24.30 -12.84 15.22
N LYS A 194 25.29 -13.10 16.09
CA LYS A 194 25.05 -13.20 17.53
C LYS A 194 25.49 -11.95 18.31
N HIS A 195 26.42 -11.17 17.76
CA HIS A 195 26.93 -10.01 18.48
C HIS A 195 26.57 -8.68 17.81
N ILE A 196 26.77 -8.50 16.50
CA ILE A 196 26.53 -7.22 15.83
C ILE A 196 25.06 -7.05 15.47
N LEU A 197 24.45 -8.01 14.76
CA LEU A 197 23.09 -7.90 14.25
C LEU A 197 22.04 -7.63 15.35
N PRO A 198 22.05 -8.30 16.53
CA PRO A 198 21.11 -8.00 17.60
C PRO A 198 21.23 -6.57 18.14
N ASN A 199 22.45 -6.03 18.18
CA ASN A 199 22.69 -4.65 18.61
C ASN A 199 22.30 -3.61 17.54
N ALA A 200 22.27 -4.00 16.25
CA ALA A 200 21.83 -3.17 15.15
C ALA A 200 20.30 -3.19 14.96
N VAL A 201 19.57 -4.12 15.59
CA VAL A 201 18.13 -4.35 15.37
C VAL A 201 17.31 -3.08 15.52
N GLY A 202 17.62 -2.23 16.51
CA GLY A 202 16.88 -0.98 16.72
C GLY A 202 16.89 -0.07 15.48
N VAL A 203 18.07 0.17 14.93
CA VAL A 203 18.24 0.98 13.72
C VAL A 203 17.61 0.29 12.50
N ILE A 204 17.73 -1.02 12.41
CA ILE A 204 17.17 -1.82 11.31
C ILE A 204 15.64 -1.73 11.29
N ILE A 205 14.97 -1.93 12.43
CA ILE A 205 13.51 -1.88 12.52
C ILE A 205 12.98 -0.49 12.12
N VAL A 206 13.58 0.57 12.66
CA VAL A 206 13.20 1.95 12.29
C VAL A 206 13.37 2.18 10.80
N SER A 207 14.49 1.73 10.24
CA SER A 207 14.78 1.91 8.81
C SER A 207 13.82 1.13 7.91
N ILE A 208 13.45 -0.10 8.29
CA ILE A 208 12.45 -0.90 7.56
C ILE A 208 11.08 -0.23 7.63
N THR A 209 10.69 0.30 8.80
CA THR A 209 9.42 1.01 8.96
C THR A 209 9.35 2.24 8.06
N LEU A 210 10.42 3.02 7.98
CA LEU A 210 10.52 4.17 7.07
C LEU A 210 10.49 3.73 5.59
N LEU A 211 11.15 2.62 5.25
CA LEU A 211 11.11 2.05 3.92
C LEU A 211 9.69 1.62 3.53
N MET A 212 8.96 0.96 4.42
CA MET A 212 7.56 0.57 4.21
C MET A 212 6.65 1.79 4.04
N SER A 213 6.84 2.83 4.85
CA SER A 213 6.07 4.08 4.72
C SER A 213 6.34 4.77 3.37
N GLY A 214 7.59 4.84 2.95
CA GLY A 214 7.99 5.36 1.64
C GLY A 214 7.42 4.53 0.48
N ALA A 215 7.31 3.21 0.65
CA ALA A 215 6.74 2.31 -0.34
C ALA A 215 5.25 2.59 -0.61
N ILE A 216 4.47 2.89 0.43
CA ILE A 216 3.04 3.27 0.29
C ILE A 216 2.91 4.57 -0.51
N LEU A 217 3.77 5.56 -0.22
CA LEU A 217 3.78 6.82 -0.98
C LEU A 217 4.18 6.61 -2.44
N LEU A 218 5.11 5.70 -2.71
CA LEU A 218 5.53 5.37 -4.06
C LEU A 218 4.44 4.62 -4.83
N GLU A 219 3.73 3.69 -4.18
CA GLU A 219 2.59 2.98 -4.76
C GLU A 219 1.50 3.94 -5.21
N THR A 220 1.18 4.95 -4.39
CA THR A 220 0.16 5.97 -4.75
C THR A 220 0.58 6.89 -5.89
N ALA A 221 1.88 6.99 -6.17
CA ALA A 221 2.41 7.81 -7.27
C ALA A 221 2.50 7.06 -8.62
N LEU A 222 2.40 5.73 -8.60
CA LEU A 222 2.48 4.85 -9.77
C LEU A 222 1.11 4.40 -10.26
#